data_a1e5cd5e52cc65ae2989d7f4b4a0d620
#
_entry.id   a1e5cd5e52cc65ae2989d7f4b4a0d620
#
_cell.length_a   1.000
_cell.length_b   1.000
_cell.length_c   1.000
_cell.angle_alpha   90.00
_cell.angle_beta   90.00
_cell.angle_gamma   90.00
#
_symmetry.space_group_name_H-M   'P 1'
#
loop_
_entity.id
_entity.type
_entity.pdbx_description
1 polymer ?
#
loop_
_entity_poly.entity_id
_entity_poly.type
_entity_poly.pdbx_seq_one_letter_code
_entity_poly.pdbx_strand_id
1 'polypeptide(L)'
;MPSTSYIRKRLVLLLRWSELTERLLSGPLDAVLAAAVSAFAFVFIHPFEDGNGRIHRYLIHYALARRQFSPPGIILPVSAAILRQKQAYDETLEAFSKPLLPGIEYILLPNDGIEVHNETRDLYRFFDATPQAEFLSDRLGETIREDFREELDFLSVYDAAFQAVQKVIDMPDRRATLLVRLCLQNGGRLSSSKRDGFAEVTDDELRRIELALEPLTKSVPKRTLL
;
A
#
# COMPACT_ATOMS: atom_id res chain seq x y z
N MET A 1 9.53 1.65 31.80
CA MET A 1 8.12 1.34 31.45
C MET A 1 7.36 2.66 31.42
N PRO A 2 6.51 2.91 30.40
CA PRO A 2 5.72 4.14 30.35
C PRO A 2 4.77 4.21 31.58
N SER A 3 4.56 5.42 32.12
CA SER A 3 3.70 5.59 33.29
C SER A 3 2.24 5.23 32.95
N THR A 4 1.48 4.72 33.93
CA THR A 4 0.04 4.40 33.78
C THR A 4 -0.76 5.60 33.26
N SER A 5 -0.38 6.82 33.59
CA SER A 5 -0.97 8.08 33.12
C SER A 5 -0.78 8.27 31.61
N TYR A 6 0.40 7.95 31.07
CA TYR A 6 0.74 8.04 29.66
C TYR A 6 -0.07 7.05 28.80
N ILE A 7 -0.16 5.78 29.27
CA ILE A 7 -0.97 4.75 28.60
C ILE A 7 -2.45 5.15 28.56
N ARG A 8 -2.97 5.69 29.66
CA ARG A 8 -4.37 6.14 29.74
C ARG A 8 -4.68 7.27 28.78
N LYS A 9 -3.78 8.26 28.66
CA LYS A 9 -3.95 9.38 27.71
C LYS A 9 -3.99 8.90 26.27
N ARG A 10 -3.07 8.01 25.87
CA ARG A 10 -3.07 7.43 24.52
C ARG A 10 -4.34 6.63 24.20
N LEU A 11 -4.83 5.85 25.15
CA LEU A 11 -6.07 5.10 24.98
C LEU A 11 -7.27 6.02 24.75
N VAL A 12 -7.39 7.11 25.49
CA VAL A 12 -8.44 8.12 25.29
C VAL A 12 -8.37 8.73 23.89
N LEU A 13 -7.18 9.09 23.42
CA LEU A 13 -6.99 9.63 22.07
C LEU A 13 -7.39 8.63 21.01
N LEU A 14 -7.03 7.35 21.14
CA LEU A 14 -7.44 6.28 20.22
C LEU A 14 -8.96 6.07 20.19
N LEU A 15 -9.63 6.11 21.34
CA LEU A 15 -11.08 6.02 21.40
C LEU A 15 -11.75 7.19 20.67
N ARG A 16 -11.28 8.43 20.90
CA ARG A 16 -11.79 9.61 20.22
C ARG A 16 -11.51 9.58 18.72
N TRP A 17 -10.32 9.12 18.33
CA TRP A 17 -9.97 8.91 16.92
C TRP A 17 -10.90 7.87 16.26
N SER A 18 -11.21 6.76 16.92
CA SER A 18 -12.11 5.74 16.37
C SER A 18 -13.54 6.27 16.19
N GLU A 19 -14.07 7.02 17.15
CA GLU A 19 -15.36 7.70 17.04
C GLU A 19 -15.38 8.70 15.87
N LEU A 20 -14.33 9.50 15.71
CA LEU A 20 -14.17 10.43 14.60
C LEU A 20 -14.14 9.68 13.25
N THR A 21 -13.34 8.62 13.16
CA THR A 21 -13.22 7.80 11.95
C THR A 21 -14.57 7.22 11.53
N GLU A 22 -15.34 6.64 12.44
CA GLU A 22 -16.68 6.13 12.13
C GLU A 22 -17.63 7.23 11.61
N ARG A 23 -17.58 8.42 12.19
CA ARG A 23 -18.37 9.57 11.72
C ARG A 23 -17.96 10.02 10.32
N LEU A 24 -16.66 10.09 10.04
CA LEU A 24 -16.13 10.47 8.72
C LEU A 24 -16.50 9.43 7.65
N LEU A 25 -16.38 8.14 7.97
CA LEU A 25 -16.66 7.06 7.05
C LEU A 25 -18.17 6.85 6.79
N SER A 26 -19.03 7.25 7.73
CA SER A 26 -20.48 7.17 7.59
C SER A 26 -21.13 8.48 7.08
N GLY A 27 -20.38 9.58 7.10
CA GLY A 27 -20.85 10.92 6.74
C GLY A 27 -20.83 11.21 5.23
N PRO A 28 -21.22 12.42 4.82
CA PRO A 28 -21.26 12.83 3.42
C PRO A 28 -19.92 13.27 2.84
N LEU A 29 -18.84 13.25 3.64
CA LEU A 29 -17.52 13.71 3.20
C LEU A 29 -17.01 12.85 2.04
N ASP A 30 -16.26 13.44 1.11
CA ASP A 30 -15.57 12.71 0.03
C ASP A 30 -14.71 11.55 0.58
N ALA A 31 -14.61 10.46 -0.17
CA ALA A 31 -13.91 9.24 0.25
C ALA A 31 -12.43 9.48 0.52
N VAL A 32 -11.76 10.28 -0.33
CA VAL A 32 -10.33 10.58 -0.21
C VAL A 32 -10.09 11.48 0.99
N LEU A 33 -10.95 12.49 1.20
CA LEU A 33 -10.87 13.36 2.37
C LEU A 33 -11.11 12.57 3.66
N ALA A 34 -12.11 11.70 3.71
CA ALA A 34 -12.37 10.86 4.88
C ALA A 34 -11.19 9.93 5.18
N ALA A 35 -10.59 9.33 4.16
CA ALA A 35 -9.40 8.48 4.29
C ALA A 35 -8.18 9.27 4.78
N ALA A 36 -7.92 10.45 4.20
CA ALA A 36 -6.81 11.31 4.60
C ALA A 36 -6.93 11.73 6.05
N VAL A 37 -8.05 12.34 6.45
CA VAL A 37 -8.25 12.81 7.83
C VAL A 37 -8.13 11.66 8.84
N SER A 38 -8.77 10.52 8.58
CA SER A 38 -8.75 9.38 9.49
C SER A 38 -7.35 8.78 9.66
N ALA A 39 -6.65 8.55 8.54
CA ALA A 39 -5.36 7.89 8.56
C ALA A 39 -4.24 8.81 9.07
N PHE A 40 -4.21 10.08 8.64
CA PHE A 40 -3.20 11.04 9.11
C PHE A 40 -3.40 11.43 10.58
N ALA A 41 -4.64 11.59 11.07
CA ALA A 41 -4.89 11.77 12.49
C ALA A 41 -4.33 10.62 13.32
N PHE A 42 -4.44 9.37 12.86
CA PHE A 42 -3.85 8.21 13.54
C PHE A 42 -2.32 8.32 13.63
N VAL A 43 -1.65 8.63 12.52
CA VAL A 43 -0.18 8.70 12.52
C VAL A 43 0.34 9.87 13.36
N PHE A 44 -0.38 10.97 13.46
CA PHE A 44 -0.03 12.09 14.36
C PHE A 44 -0.21 11.75 15.84
N ILE A 45 -1.20 10.94 16.21
CA ILE A 45 -1.33 10.41 17.58
C ILE A 45 -0.16 9.48 17.91
N HIS A 46 0.38 8.77 16.93
CA HIS A 46 1.50 7.84 17.04
C HIS A 46 1.39 6.89 18.24
N PRO A 47 0.33 6.06 18.30
CA PRO A 47 -0.03 5.37 19.55
C PRO A 47 0.89 4.21 19.91
N PHE A 48 1.61 3.63 18.96
CA PHE A 48 2.47 2.46 19.17
C PHE A 48 3.95 2.81 19.09
N GLU A 49 4.81 2.00 19.70
CA GLU A 49 6.28 2.17 19.60
C GLU A 49 6.78 1.85 18.18
N ASP A 50 6.18 0.85 17.52
CA ASP A 50 6.46 0.49 16.12
C ASP A 50 5.17 0.18 15.36
N GLY A 51 5.23 0.20 14.03
CA GLY A 51 4.16 -0.20 13.14
C GLY A 51 3.16 0.90 12.76
N ASN A 52 3.26 2.11 13.33
CA ASN A 52 2.31 3.18 13.04
C ASN A 52 2.19 3.50 11.55
N GLY A 53 3.31 3.50 10.80
CA GLY A 53 3.29 3.72 9.36
C GLY A 53 2.62 2.59 8.56
N ARG A 54 2.72 1.34 9.03
CA ARG A 54 2.00 0.19 8.42
C ARG A 54 0.50 0.28 8.66
N ILE A 55 0.11 0.59 9.88
CA ILE A 55 -1.30 0.78 10.26
C ILE A 55 -1.89 1.99 9.54
N HIS A 56 -1.17 3.11 9.45
CA HIS A 56 -1.58 4.29 8.69
C HIS A 56 -1.95 3.90 7.25
N ARG A 57 -1.06 3.21 6.52
CA ARG A 57 -1.34 2.79 5.14
C ARG A 57 -2.49 1.80 5.05
N TYR A 58 -2.62 0.88 6.00
CA TYR A 58 -3.79 0.00 6.10
C TYR A 58 -5.09 0.79 6.29
N LEU A 59 -5.10 1.81 7.13
CA LEU A 59 -6.26 2.65 7.38
C LEU A 59 -6.72 3.42 6.14
N ILE A 60 -5.78 3.85 5.28
CA ILE A 60 -6.13 4.43 3.98
C ILE A 60 -6.91 3.42 3.14
N HIS A 61 -6.40 2.19 2.99
CA HIS A 61 -7.09 1.13 2.25
C HIS A 61 -8.46 0.81 2.85
N TYR A 62 -8.53 0.69 4.18
CA TYR A 62 -9.78 0.43 4.90
C TYR A 62 -10.82 1.52 4.65
N ALA A 63 -10.43 2.79 4.76
CA ALA A 63 -11.32 3.92 4.57
C ALA A 63 -11.84 4.01 3.12
N LEU A 64 -10.96 3.86 2.14
CA LEU A 64 -11.32 3.86 0.72
C LEU A 64 -12.27 2.70 0.37
N ALA A 65 -11.99 1.49 0.88
CA ALA A 65 -12.85 0.33 0.67
C ALA A 65 -14.22 0.51 1.35
N ARG A 66 -14.25 0.99 2.58
CA ARG A 66 -15.48 1.26 3.33
C ARG A 66 -16.37 2.31 2.65
N ARG A 67 -15.74 3.27 1.98
CA ARG A 67 -16.38 4.33 1.18
C ARG A 67 -16.67 3.92 -0.26
N GLN A 68 -16.40 2.67 -0.64
CA GLN A 68 -16.60 2.14 -2.00
C GLN A 68 -15.93 3.00 -3.08
N PHE A 69 -14.72 3.51 -2.79
CA PHE A 69 -13.95 4.34 -3.72
C PHE A 69 -13.55 3.57 -4.98
N SER A 70 -13.31 2.27 -4.86
CA SER A 70 -13.06 1.36 -5.98
C SER A 70 -14.16 0.31 -6.09
N PRO A 71 -14.37 -0.29 -7.27
CA PRO A 71 -15.29 -1.41 -7.45
C PRO A 71 -14.99 -2.56 -6.48
N PRO A 72 -16.00 -3.37 -6.10
CA PRO A 72 -15.79 -4.52 -5.23
C PRO A 72 -14.73 -5.48 -5.78
N GLY A 73 -13.81 -5.91 -4.92
CA GLY A 73 -12.72 -6.83 -5.27
C GLY A 73 -11.46 -6.14 -5.83
N ILE A 74 -11.51 -4.85 -6.12
CA ILE A 74 -10.35 -4.08 -6.61
C ILE A 74 -9.71 -3.32 -5.44
N ILE A 75 -8.44 -3.63 -5.16
CA ILE A 75 -7.62 -2.94 -4.17
C ILE A 75 -6.56 -2.13 -4.91
N LEU A 76 -6.65 -0.79 -4.83
CA LEU A 76 -5.65 0.09 -5.40
C LEU A 76 -4.35 0.02 -4.58
N PRO A 77 -3.17 -0.22 -5.16
CA PRO A 77 -1.91 -0.38 -4.44
C PRO A 77 -1.32 0.97 -3.95
N VAL A 78 -2.14 1.84 -3.35
CA VAL A 78 -1.74 3.19 -2.90
C VAL A 78 -0.60 3.18 -1.89
N SER A 79 -0.45 2.10 -1.11
CA SER A 79 0.68 1.94 -0.20
C SER A 79 2.02 1.92 -0.93
N ALA A 80 2.10 1.32 -2.12
CA ALA A 80 3.31 1.30 -2.93
C ALA A 80 3.65 2.70 -3.46
N ALA A 81 2.65 3.46 -3.94
CA ALA A 81 2.82 4.84 -4.38
C ALA A 81 3.31 5.75 -3.24
N ILE A 82 2.77 5.60 -2.03
CA ILE A 82 3.25 6.33 -0.83
C ILE A 82 4.72 6.02 -0.53
N LEU A 83 5.10 4.73 -0.56
CA LEU A 83 6.47 4.31 -0.24
C LEU A 83 7.49 4.77 -1.28
N ARG A 84 7.10 4.90 -2.56
CA ARG A 84 7.96 5.47 -3.60
C ARG A 84 8.26 6.96 -3.38
N GLN A 85 7.34 7.68 -2.73
CA GLN A 85 7.40 9.13 -2.51
C GLN A 85 7.64 9.46 -1.02
N LYS A 86 8.64 8.78 -0.42
CA LYS A 86 8.92 8.92 1.02
C LYS A 86 9.17 10.36 1.44
N GLN A 87 9.95 11.12 0.65
CA GLN A 87 10.24 12.51 0.96
C GLN A 87 8.97 13.37 0.99
N ALA A 88 8.10 13.26 -0.05
CA ALA A 88 6.83 13.98 -0.08
C ALA A 88 5.88 13.58 1.06
N TYR A 89 5.94 12.30 1.48
CA TYR A 89 5.21 11.82 2.65
C TYR A 89 5.71 12.48 3.94
N ASP A 90 7.03 12.54 4.15
CA ASP A 90 7.63 13.17 5.32
C ASP A 90 7.31 14.68 5.35
N GLU A 91 7.42 15.37 4.21
CA GLU A 91 7.02 16.78 4.06
C GLU A 91 5.55 17.01 4.41
N THR A 92 4.67 16.09 4.01
CA THR A 92 3.23 16.13 4.32
C THR A 92 2.95 15.97 5.82
N LEU A 93 3.73 15.13 6.53
CA LEU A 93 3.65 15.03 7.99
C LEU A 93 4.17 16.29 8.67
N GLU A 94 5.28 16.84 8.18
CA GLU A 94 5.89 18.05 8.71
C GLU A 94 5.03 19.31 8.50
N ALA A 95 4.24 19.37 7.43
CA ALA A 95 3.31 20.47 7.15
C ALA A 95 2.33 20.73 8.31
N PHE A 96 1.95 19.68 9.05
CA PHE A 96 1.14 19.80 10.26
C PHE A 96 2.01 20.01 11.51
N SER A 97 3.04 19.20 11.73
CA SER A 97 3.78 19.18 13.01
C SER A 97 4.75 20.34 13.16
N LYS A 98 5.44 20.77 12.11
CA LYS A 98 6.44 21.82 12.15
C LYS A 98 5.92 23.18 12.64
N PRO A 99 4.76 23.68 12.14
CA PRO A 99 4.21 24.96 12.61
C PRO A 99 3.80 24.96 14.07
N LEU A 100 3.57 23.80 14.69
CA LEU A 100 3.20 23.70 16.10
C LEU A 100 4.38 23.80 17.04
N LEU A 101 5.59 23.40 16.59
CA LEU A 101 6.79 23.34 17.45
C LEU A 101 7.15 24.64 18.17
N PRO A 102 7.07 25.83 17.54
CA PRO A 102 7.37 27.10 18.25
C PRO A 102 6.45 27.38 19.43
N GLY A 103 5.25 26.81 19.46
CA GLY A 103 4.29 26.96 20.55
C GLY A 103 4.43 25.92 21.67
N ILE A 104 5.40 25.00 21.56
CA ILE A 104 5.58 23.91 22.51
C ILE A 104 6.88 24.15 23.30
N GLU A 105 6.76 24.40 24.61
CA GLU A 105 7.90 24.49 25.52
C GLU A 105 8.25 23.10 26.04
N TYR A 106 9.40 22.57 25.64
CA TYR A 106 9.81 21.21 26.00
C TYR A 106 11.30 21.11 26.31
N ILE A 107 11.65 20.10 27.10
CA ILE A 107 13.03 19.67 27.33
C ILE A 107 13.22 18.23 26.89
N LEU A 108 14.42 17.94 26.39
CA LEU A 108 14.84 16.56 26.08
C LEU A 108 15.43 15.93 27.35
N LEU A 109 14.97 14.75 27.69
CA LEU A 109 15.46 13.96 28.81
C LEU A 109 16.59 13.02 28.35
N PRO A 110 17.51 12.58 29.27
CA PRO A 110 18.64 11.72 28.93
C PRO A 110 18.28 10.34 28.32
N ASN A 111 17.03 9.92 28.43
CA ASN A 111 16.50 8.63 27.92
C ASN A 111 15.69 8.81 26.64
N ASP A 112 15.99 9.82 25.82
CA ASP A 112 15.24 10.21 24.61
C ASP A 112 13.76 10.56 24.87
N GLY A 113 13.41 10.80 26.12
CA GLY A 113 12.09 11.29 26.51
C GLY A 113 11.93 12.78 26.24
N ILE A 114 10.69 13.22 26.14
CA ILE A 114 10.33 14.65 26.01
C ILE A 114 9.39 15.00 27.14
N GLU A 115 9.70 16.10 27.84
CA GLU A 115 8.82 16.68 28.86
C GLU A 115 8.34 18.05 28.39
N VAL A 116 7.00 18.21 28.28
CA VAL A 116 6.34 19.44 27.83
C VAL A 116 5.91 20.26 29.07
N HIS A 117 6.25 21.53 29.08
CA HIS A 117 6.08 22.41 30.22
C HIS A 117 4.92 23.42 30.12
N ASN A 118 4.33 23.58 28.94
CA ASN A 118 3.20 24.48 28.74
C ASN A 118 1.90 23.72 28.35
N GLU A 119 0.76 24.43 28.42
CA GLU A 119 -0.52 23.88 27.94
C GLU A 119 -0.58 23.97 26.39
N THR A 120 -0.64 22.83 25.72
CA THR A 120 -0.57 22.75 24.26
C THR A 120 -1.90 22.38 23.60
N ARG A 121 -2.97 22.20 24.36
CA ARG A 121 -4.28 21.72 23.84
C ARG A 121 -4.81 22.57 22.70
N ASP A 122 -4.67 23.88 22.79
CA ASP A 122 -5.23 24.80 21.80
C ASP A 122 -4.47 24.76 20.47
N LEU A 123 -3.19 24.34 20.47
CA LEU A 123 -2.40 24.13 19.25
C LEU A 123 -2.95 23.01 18.40
N TYR A 124 -3.60 22.01 19.00
CA TYR A 124 -4.17 20.84 18.34
C TYR A 124 -5.68 20.91 18.13
N ARG A 125 -6.31 22.08 18.42
CA ARG A 125 -7.77 22.24 18.34
C ARG A 125 -8.29 22.15 16.91
N PHE A 126 -7.51 22.66 15.96
CA PHE A 126 -7.86 22.70 14.54
C PHE A 126 -6.80 21.98 13.74
N PHE A 127 -7.26 21.12 12.84
CA PHE A 127 -6.40 20.37 11.93
C PHE A 127 -6.79 20.72 10.49
N ASP A 128 -5.91 21.49 9.81
CA ASP A 128 -6.00 21.66 8.37
C ASP A 128 -5.43 20.41 7.69
N ALA A 129 -6.33 19.59 7.14
CA ALA A 129 -5.98 18.34 6.46
C ALA A 129 -5.76 18.52 4.95
N THR A 130 -5.74 19.75 4.43
CA THR A 130 -5.58 20.02 2.99
C THR A 130 -4.30 19.40 2.44
N PRO A 131 -3.11 19.60 3.01
CA PRO A 131 -1.88 18.99 2.49
C PRO A 131 -1.93 17.47 2.47
N GLN A 132 -2.55 16.84 3.47
CA GLN A 132 -2.68 15.39 3.57
C GLN A 132 -3.67 14.84 2.55
N ALA A 133 -4.75 15.58 2.28
CA ALA A 133 -5.75 15.22 1.29
C ALA A 133 -5.20 15.35 -0.13
N GLU A 134 -4.48 16.42 -0.44
CA GLU A 134 -3.80 16.63 -1.71
C GLU A 134 -2.76 15.54 -1.96
N PHE A 135 -1.89 15.26 -0.99
CA PHE A 135 -0.92 14.17 -1.08
C PHE A 135 -1.60 12.83 -1.37
N LEU A 136 -2.64 12.46 -0.63
CA LEU A 136 -3.34 11.19 -0.85
C LEU A 136 -4.03 11.15 -2.23
N SER A 137 -4.64 12.24 -2.66
CA SER A 137 -5.26 12.37 -3.98
C SER A 137 -4.25 12.15 -5.11
N ASP A 138 -3.06 12.75 -5.00
CA ASP A 138 -1.97 12.58 -5.96
C ASP A 138 -1.48 11.12 -6.01
N ARG A 139 -1.30 10.48 -4.84
CA ARG A 139 -0.88 9.06 -4.77
C ARG A 139 -1.93 8.13 -5.35
N LEU A 140 -3.22 8.40 -5.14
CA LEU A 140 -4.30 7.66 -5.78
C LEU A 140 -4.32 7.86 -7.30
N GLY A 141 -4.15 9.10 -7.75
CA GLY A 141 -4.05 9.42 -9.17
C GLY A 141 -2.87 8.69 -9.85
N GLU A 142 -1.69 8.63 -9.20
CA GLU A 142 -0.54 7.86 -9.66
C GLU A 142 -0.88 6.37 -9.75
N THR A 143 -1.43 5.82 -8.66
CA THR A 143 -1.82 4.41 -8.57
C THR A 143 -2.81 4.00 -9.67
N ILE A 144 -3.82 4.83 -9.95
CA ILE A 144 -4.82 4.54 -10.98
C ILE A 144 -4.20 4.60 -12.38
N ARG A 145 -3.33 5.58 -12.63
CA ARG A 145 -2.75 5.76 -13.97
C ARG A 145 -1.65 4.75 -14.30
N GLU A 146 -0.84 4.38 -13.32
CA GLU A 146 0.38 3.60 -13.52
C GLU A 146 0.25 2.18 -12.98
N ASP A 147 0.10 2.02 -11.67
CA ASP A 147 0.16 0.72 -11.02
C ASP A 147 -1.02 -0.18 -11.40
N PHE A 148 -2.23 0.39 -11.51
CA PHE A 148 -3.41 -0.38 -11.88
C PHE A 148 -3.40 -0.80 -13.35
N ARG A 149 -2.87 0.05 -14.24
CA ARG A 149 -2.68 -0.30 -15.65
C ARG A 149 -1.66 -1.41 -15.79
N GLU A 150 -0.50 -1.31 -15.12
CA GLU A 150 0.52 -2.37 -15.13
C GLU A 150 -0.02 -3.72 -14.65
N GLU A 151 -0.85 -3.72 -13.61
CA GLU A 151 -1.49 -4.94 -13.08
C GLU A 151 -2.47 -5.55 -14.11
N LEU A 152 -3.31 -4.75 -14.76
CA LEU A 152 -4.21 -5.21 -15.80
C LEU A 152 -3.46 -5.78 -17.02
N ASP A 153 -2.40 -5.10 -17.46
CA ASP A 153 -1.56 -5.55 -18.55
C ASP A 153 -0.90 -6.89 -18.20
N PHE A 154 -0.39 -7.03 -16.96
CA PHE A 154 0.17 -8.30 -16.49
C PHE A 154 -0.87 -9.43 -16.47
N LEU A 155 -2.06 -9.19 -15.91
CA LEU A 155 -3.13 -10.20 -15.89
C LEU A 155 -3.52 -10.64 -17.29
N SER A 156 -3.62 -9.70 -18.23
CA SER A 156 -3.92 -10.01 -19.64
C SER A 156 -2.82 -10.89 -20.27
N VAL A 157 -1.55 -10.56 -20.03
CA VAL A 157 -0.40 -11.36 -20.48
C VAL A 157 -0.40 -12.74 -19.84
N TYR A 158 -0.68 -12.80 -18.53
CA TYR A 158 -0.74 -14.05 -17.79
C TYR A 158 -1.84 -14.99 -18.33
N ASP A 159 -3.05 -14.48 -18.57
CA ASP A 159 -4.16 -15.25 -19.12
C ASP A 159 -3.83 -15.76 -20.52
N ALA A 160 -3.25 -14.92 -21.38
CA ALA A 160 -2.81 -15.34 -22.72
C ALA A 160 -1.73 -16.42 -22.65
N ALA A 161 -0.77 -16.28 -21.73
CA ALA A 161 0.29 -17.28 -21.51
C ALA A 161 -0.27 -18.61 -21.00
N PHE A 162 -1.22 -18.55 -20.06
CA PHE A 162 -1.88 -19.74 -19.52
C PHE A 162 -2.64 -20.51 -20.63
N GLN A 163 -3.40 -19.80 -21.45
CA GLN A 163 -4.09 -20.37 -22.60
C GLN A 163 -3.11 -20.97 -23.64
N ALA A 164 -1.97 -20.32 -23.85
CA ALA A 164 -0.95 -20.85 -24.75
C ALA A 164 -0.36 -22.18 -24.25
N VAL A 165 -0.08 -22.29 -22.95
CA VAL A 165 0.39 -23.55 -22.34
C VAL A 165 -0.65 -24.65 -22.47
N GLN A 166 -1.92 -24.39 -22.15
CA GLN A 166 -3.00 -25.39 -22.25
C GLN A 166 -3.28 -25.88 -23.67
N LYS A 167 -2.98 -25.03 -24.68
CA LYS A 167 -3.08 -25.48 -26.12
C LYS A 167 -1.98 -26.45 -26.53
N VAL A 168 -0.85 -26.46 -25.83
CA VAL A 168 0.30 -27.32 -26.18
C VAL A 168 0.27 -28.62 -25.40
N ILE A 169 -0.10 -28.57 -24.13
CA ILE A 169 -0.10 -29.70 -23.20
C ILE A 169 -1.32 -29.64 -22.27
N ASP A 170 -1.94 -30.78 -22.05
CA ASP A 170 -2.97 -30.97 -21.03
C ASP A 170 -2.29 -31.29 -19.69
N MET A 171 -2.35 -30.32 -18.75
CA MET A 171 -1.80 -30.48 -17.41
C MET A 171 -2.71 -29.81 -16.37
N PRO A 172 -2.64 -30.24 -15.09
CA PRO A 172 -3.43 -29.62 -14.03
C PRO A 172 -3.15 -28.12 -13.92
N ASP A 173 -4.20 -27.30 -13.71
CA ASP A 173 -4.12 -25.83 -13.64
C ASP A 173 -3.03 -25.32 -12.71
N ARG A 174 -2.85 -25.97 -11.56
CA ARG A 174 -1.79 -25.63 -10.61
C ARG A 174 -0.38 -25.76 -11.20
N ARG A 175 -0.18 -26.75 -12.06
CA ARG A 175 1.11 -27.00 -12.75
C ARG A 175 1.30 -26.02 -13.88
N ALA A 176 0.26 -25.79 -14.70
CA ALA A 176 0.25 -24.78 -15.75
C ALA A 176 0.55 -23.39 -15.20
N THR A 177 -0.14 -23.00 -14.10
CA THR A 177 0.11 -21.74 -13.36
C THR A 177 1.57 -21.58 -12.96
N LEU A 178 2.17 -22.62 -12.37
CA LEU A 178 3.58 -22.58 -11.95
C LEU A 178 4.51 -22.45 -13.15
N LEU A 179 4.28 -23.20 -14.23
CA LEU A 179 5.09 -23.14 -15.46
C LEU A 179 5.03 -21.75 -16.10
N VAL A 180 3.83 -21.21 -16.28
CA VAL A 180 3.61 -19.86 -16.82
C VAL A 180 4.36 -18.82 -15.99
N ARG A 181 4.19 -18.85 -14.66
CA ARG A 181 4.86 -17.91 -13.75
C ARG A 181 6.39 -17.96 -13.89
N LEU A 182 6.98 -19.16 -13.88
CA LEU A 182 8.42 -19.34 -14.01
C LEU A 182 8.95 -18.88 -15.36
N CYS A 183 8.22 -19.16 -16.45
CA CYS A 183 8.58 -18.70 -17.79
C CYS A 183 8.48 -17.19 -17.91
N LEU A 184 7.39 -16.55 -17.46
CA LEU A 184 7.24 -15.10 -17.51
C LEU A 184 8.31 -14.38 -16.70
N GLN A 185 8.69 -14.90 -15.52
CA GLN A 185 9.78 -14.36 -14.69
C GLN A 185 11.16 -14.43 -15.38
N ASN A 186 11.33 -15.33 -16.34
CA ASN A 186 12.59 -15.56 -17.03
C ASN A 186 12.50 -15.26 -18.55
N GLY A 187 11.78 -14.21 -18.92
CA GLY A 187 11.70 -13.73 -20.31
C GLY A 187 11.04 -14.69 -21.29
N GLY A 188 10.05 -15.49 -20.85
CA GLY A 188 9.29 -16.43 -21.66
C GLY A 188 9.91 -17.84 -21.72
N ARG A 189 11.01 -18.09 -21.01
CA ARG A 189 11.74 -19.37 -21.00
C ARG A 189 11.81 -19.99 -19.63
N LEU A 190 11.73 -21.33 -19.58
CA LEU A 190 11.97 -22.06 -18.33
C LEU A 190 13.49 -22.12 -18.05
N SER A 191 13.90 -21.69 -16.86
CA SER A 191 15.29 -21.81 -16.43
C SER A 191 15.71 -23.29 -16.37
N SER A 192 16.95 -23.58 -16.81
CA SER A 192 17.51 -24.94 -16.76
C SER A 192 17.49 -25.55 -15.36
N SER A 193 17.69 -24.72 -14.33
CA SER A 193 17.60 -25.14 -12.91
C SER A 193 16.21 -25.54 -12.45
N LYS A 194 15.15 -25.22 -13.21
CA LYS A 194 13.76 -25.60 -12.93
C LYS A 194 13.21 -26.69 -13.83
N ARG A 195 14.02 -27.13 -14.81
CA ARG A 195 13.61 -28.13 -15.82
C ARG A 195 13.21 -29.46 -15.19
N ASP A 196 13.95 -29.93 -14.19
CA ASP A 196 13.68 -31.20 -13.50
C ASP A 196 12.31 -31.21 -12.78
N GLY A 197 11.83 -30.03 -12.39
CA GLY A 197 10.50 -29.87 -11.81
C GLY A 197 9.34 -30.08 -12.78
N PHE A 198 9.60 -30.21 -14.11
CA PHE A 198 8.60 -30.39 -15.18
C PHE A 198 9.01 -31.55 -16.11
N ALA A 199 9.37 -32.68 -15.52
CA ALA A 199 9.79 -33.86 -16.25
C ALA A 199 8.65 -34.45 -17.15
N GLU A 200 7.39 -34.15 -16.85
CA GLU A 200 6.23 -34.50 -17.62
C GLU A 200 6.08 -33.71 -18.93
N VAL A 201 6.77 -32.56 -19.08
CA VAL A 201 6.78 -31.75 -20.30
C VAL A 201 7.95 -32.18 -21.17
N THR A 202 7.69 -32.63 -22.39
CA THR A 202 8.77 -32.99 -23.34
C THR A 202 9.53 -31.76 -23.82
N ASP A 203 10.74 -31.95 -24.34
CA ASP A 203 11.55 -30.81 -24.83
C ASP A 203 10.92 -30.13 -26.06
N ASP A 204 10.15 -30.86 -26.87
CA ASP A 204 9.40 -30.30 -27.99
C ASP A 204 8.23 -29.46 -27.52
N GLU A 205 7.46 -29.94 -26.55
CA GLU A 205 6.35 -29.19 -25.93
C GLU A 205 6.89 -27.93 -25.25
N LEU A 206 7.97 -28.04 -24.48
CA LEU A 206 8.58 -26.90 -23.85
C LEU A 206 9.04 -25.84 -24.85
N ARG A 207 9.69 -26.24 -25.93
CA ARG A 207 10.08 -25.33 -27.01
C ARG A 207 8.89 -24.61 -27.63
N ARG A 208 7.79 -25.34 -27.88
CA ARG A 208 6.54 -24.76 -28.41
C ARG A 208 5.90 -23.77 -27.43
N ILE A 209 5.91 -24.09 -26.16
CA ILE A 209 5.46 -23.17 -25.08
C ILE A 209 6.33 -21.90 -25.07
N GLU A 210 7.64 -22.04 -25.04
CA GLU A 210 8.57 -20.91 -24.99
C GLU A 210 8.42 -20.00 -26.22
N LEU A 211 8.26 -20.55 -27.40
CA LEU A 211 7.98 -19.80 -28.64
C LEU A 211 6.66 -19.03 -28.58
N ALA A 212 5.64 -19.61 -27.95
CA ALA A 212 4.36 -18.94 -27.78
C ALA A 212 4.39 -17.83 -26.71
N LEU A 213 5.23 -17.98 -25.68
CA LEU A 213 5.36 -17.03 -24.58
C LEU A 213 6.32 -15.86 -24.90
N GLU A 214 7.32 -16.05 -25.75
CA GLU A 214 8.33 -15.02 -26.07
C GLU A 214 7.73 -13.69 -26.52
N PRO A 215 6.73 -13.62 -27.44
CA PRO A 215 6.13 -12.35 -27.83
C PRO A 215 5.37 -11.67 -26.68
N LEU A 216 4.76 -12.44 -25.78
CA LEU A 216 3.98 -11.95 -24.66
C LEU A 216 4.85 -11.26 -23.61
N THR A 217 6.09 -11.72 -23.42
CA THR A 217 7.01 -11.16 -22.40
C THR A 217 7.51 -9.75 -22.74
N LYS A 218 7.45 -9.34 -24.01
CA LYS A 218 7.82 -7.98 -24.43
C LYS A 218 6.84 -6.92 -23.89
N SER A 219 5.64 -7.35 -23.54
CA SER A 219 4.57 -6.48 -23.01
C SER A 219 4.48 -6.50 -21.47
N VAL A 220 5.31 -7.32 -20.78
CA VAL A 220 5.27 -7.44 -19.32
C VAL A 220 6.04 -6.28 -18.68
N PRO A 221 5.42 -5.50 -17.79
CA PRO A 221 6.12 -4.48 -17.02
C PRO A 221 7.22 -5.10 -16.14
N LYS A 222 8.42 -4.54 -16.17
CA LYS A 222 9.59 -5.08 -15.42
C LYS A 222 9.41 -5.11 -13.90
N ARG A 223 8.44 -4.38 -13.36
CA ARG A 223 8.16 -4.27 -11.90
C ARG A 223 7.30 -5.39 -11.33
N THR A 224 6.45 -6.01 -12.14
CA THR A 224 5.43 -6.98 -11.67
C THR A 224 6.00 -8.40 -11.46
N LEU A 225 7.26 -8.63 -11.79
CA LEU A 225 7.92 -9.95 -11.73
C LEU A 225 8.68 -10.22 -10.40
N LEU A 226 8.55 -9.35 -9.40
CA LEU A 226 9.07 -9.53 -8.05
C LEU A 226 7.93 -10.00 -7.13
#